data_2d95537128314f453594739920cf3fb2
#
_entry.id   2d95537128314f453594739920cf3fb2
#
_cell.length_a   1.000
_cell.length_b   1.000
_cell.length_c   1.000
_cell.angle_alpha   90.00
_cell.angle_beta   90.00
_cell.angle_gamma   90.00
#
_symmetry.space_group_name_H-M   'P 1'
#
loop_
_entity.id
_entity.type
_entity.pdbx_description
1 polymer ?
#
loop_
_entity_poly.entity_id
_entity_poly.type
_entity_poly.pdbx_seq_one_letter_code
_entity_poly.pdbx_strand_id
1 'polypeptide(L)'
;MTNGTKVKKRNGSIEPLNLEKMHVMVEEACKGLAGVSASQVEIQSGIQFYDGISTAEIQEILIRSASDLIDLDHVNYQYVAARLLLFAVRKQVFGRIHDHPLLIDHVKVNIEKRVYDAEILDLYTEEEFSKLQSFIDHERDYIFTYAGLRQVVDKYLVQDRSTGELYESPQFMYLLISATIFSKYPKETRLDYVKKYYDAI
;
A
#
# COMPACT_ATOMS: atom_id res chain seq x y z
N MET A 1 -0.63 10.64 -28.30
CA MET A 1 -0.94 9.63 -29.34
C MET A 1 -0.72 8.24 -28.74
N THR A 2 -1.72 7.69 -28.04
CA THR A 2 -1.64 6.37 -27.36
C THR A 2 -2.75 5.42 -27.82
N ASN A 3 -3.40 5.74 -28.95
CA ASN A 3 -4.45 4.90 -29.53
C ASN A 3 -3.83 3.65 -30.17
N GLY A 4 -3.42 2.69 -29.37
CA GLY A 4 -2.83 1.42 -29.82
C GLY A 4 -1.85 0.79 -28.85
N THR A 5 -1.40 1.51 -27.82
CA THR A 5 -0.47 0.96 -26.81
C THR A 5 -1.14 -0.18 -26.05
N LYS A 6 -0.53 -1.35 -26.07
CA LYS A 6 -0.97 -2.53 -25.30
C LYS A 6 -0.19 -2.61 -24.01
N VAL A 7 -0.84 -3.11 -22.97
CA VAL A 7 -0.24 -3.30 -21.64
C VAL A 7 -0.31 -4.77 -21.23
N LYS A 8 0.74 -5.22 -20.55
CA LYS A 8 0.81 -6.55 -19.96
C LYS A 8 0.33 -6.48 -18.50
N LYS A 9 -0.71 -7.22 -18.18
CA LYS A 9 -1.25 -7.35 -16.82
C LYS A 9 -0.39 -8.29 -15.95
N ARG A 10 -0.56 -8.24 -14.64
CA ARG A 10 0.12 -9.13 -13.68
C ARG A 10 -0.18 -10.61 -13.94
N ASN A 11 -1.39 -10.94 -14.44
CA ASN A 11 -1.77 -12.31 -14.82
C ASN A 11 -1.24 -12.74 -16.20
N GLY A 12 -0.44 -11.90 -16.86
CA GLY A 12 0.13 -12.16 -18.18
C GLY A 12 -0.75 -11.80 -19.36
N SER A 13 -2.03 -11.40 -19.16
CA SER A 13 -2.92 -10.97 -20.25
C SER A 13 -2.44 -9.66 -20.88
N ILE A 14 -2.72 -9.48 -22.17
CA ILE A 14 -2.41 -8.26 -22.92
C ILE A 14 -3.72 -7.56 -23.25
N GLU A 15 -3.83 -6.29 -22.86
CA GLU A 15 -5.01 -5.47 -23.06
C GLU A 15 -4.62 -4.09 -23.60
N PRO A 16 -5.53 -3.35 -24.26
CA PRO A 16 -5.30 -1.94 -24.57
C PRO A 16 -5.05 -1.13 -23.31
N LEU A 17 -4.15 -0.15 -23.38
CA LEU A 17 -3.92 0.80 -22.29
C LEU A 17 -5.22 1.58 -22.02
N ASN A 18 -5.71 1.49 -20.78
CA ASN A 18 -6.89 2.24 -20.34
C ASN A 18 -6.45 3.51 -19.61
N LEU A 19 -6.42 4.63 -20.35
CA LEU A 19 -6.05 5.95 -19.83
C LEU A 19 -7.03 6.46 -18.79
N GLU A 20 -8.31 6.15 -18.90
CA GLU A 20 -9.33 6.58 -17.95
C GLU A 20 -9.11 5.96 -16.55
N LYS A 21 -8.79 4.66 -16.50
CA LYS A 21 -8.44 4.00 -15.22
C LYS A 21 -7.17 4.60 -14.60
N MET A 22 -6.22 4.99 -15.41
CA MET A 22 -5.01 5.65 -14.96
C MET A 22 -5.33 7.04 -14.42
N HIS A 23 -6.11 7.82 -15.15
CA HIS A 23 -6.56 9.16 -14.77
C HIS A 23 -7.28 9.14 -13.40
N VAL A 24 -8.30 8.27 -13.25
CA VAL A 24 -9.04 8.12 -11.98
C VAL A 24 -8.10 7.82 -10.81
N MET A 25 -7.10 6.95 -11.01
CA MET A 25 -6.13 6.60 -9.96
C MET A 25 -5.24 7.80 -9.59
N VAL A 26 -4.78 8.59 -10.57
CA VAL A 26 -3.95 9.76 -10.31
C VAL A 26 -4.77 10.88 -9.68
N GLU A 27 -6.02 11.11 -10.13
CA GLU A 27 -6.94 12.05 -9.50
C GLU A 27 -7.21 11.69 -8.03
N GLU A 28 -7.42 10.41 -7.74
CA GLU A 28 -7.60 9.94 -6.38
C GLU A 28 -6.37 10.22 -5.51
N ALA A 29 -5.16 10.02 -6.05
CA ALA A 29 -3.92 10.35 -5.35
C ALA A 29 -3.78 11.86 -5.07
N CYS A 30 -4.31 12.71 -5.94
CA CYS A 30 -4.32 14.18 -5.79
C CYS A 30 -5.42 14.71 -4.88
N LYS A 31 -6.44 13.90 -4.57
CA LYS A 31 -7.64 14.34 -3.87
C LYS A 31 -7.33 14.98 -2.52
N GLY A 32 -7.87 16.21 -2.32
CA GLY A 32 -7.72 16.96 -1.07
C GLY A 32 -6.35 17.60 -0.86
N LEU A 33 -5.45 17.55 -1.83
CA LEU A 33 -4.14 18.21 -1.79
C LEU A 33 -4.18 19.51 -2.61
N ALA A 34 -3.71 20.61 -2.02
CA ALA A 34 -3.60 21.90 -2.71
C ALA A 34 -2.33 21.96 -3.58
N GLY A 35 -2.40 22.67 -4.71
CA GLY A 35 -1.22 22.94 -5.55
C GLY A 35 -0.69 21.73 -6.33
N VAL A 36 -1.50 20.68 -6.53
CA VAL A 36 -1.17 19.51 -7.33
C VAL A 36 -2.15 19.33 -8.49
N SER A 37 -1.71 18.70 -9.58
CA SER A 37 -2.50 18.46 -10.77
C SER A 37 -2.28 17.06 -11.30
N ALA A 38 -3.34 16.28 -11.44
CA ALA A 38 -3.28 14.96 -12.05
C ALA A 38 -2.74 15.03 -13.48
N SER A 39 -3.18 16.04 -14.27
CA SER A 39 -2.71 16.22 -15.63
C SER A 39 -1.20 16.47 -15.73
N GLN A 40 -0.58 17.15 -14.77
CA GLN A 40 0.88 17.32 -14.76
C GLN A 40 1.60 16.00 -14.56
N VAL A 41 1.15 15.17 -13.63
CA VAL A 41 1.70 13.81 -13.42
C VAL A 41 1.54 12.97 -14.69
N GLU A 42 0.38 13.02 -15.34
CA GLU A 42 0.08 12.28 -16.56
C GLU A 42 0.93 12.72 -17.75
N ILE A 43 1.10 14.02 -17.96
CA ILE A 43 1.97 14.56 -19.02
C ILE A 43 3.40 14.12 -18.79
N GLN A 44 3.91 14.24 -17.57
CA GLN A 44 5.26 13.84 -17.20
C GLN A 44 5.48 12.34 -17.41
N SER A 45 4.46 11.50 -17.17
CA SER A 45 4.51 10.05 -17.31
C SER A 45 4.32 9.58 -18.75
N GLY A 46 3.45 10.25 -19.52
CA GLY A 46 3.00 9.79 -20.84
C GLY A 46 4.10 9.65 -21.89
N ILE A 47 5.19 10.39 -21.74
CA ILE A 47 6.37 10.32 -22.63
C ILE A 47 7.13 8.99 -22.46
N GLN A 48 6.96 8.29 -21.34
CA GLN A 48 7.71 7.07 -20.99
C GLN A 48 6.98 5.77 -21.35
N PHE A 49 5.73 5.84 -21.83
CA PHE A 49 4.95 4.64 -22.16
C PHE A 49 5.30 4.10 -23.55
N TYR A 50 5.46 2.78 -23.64
CA TYR A 50 5.74 2.03 -24.86
C TYR A 50 4.82 0.83 -25.00
N ASP A 51 4.72 0.26 -26.20
CA ASP A 51 3.87 -0.90 -26.47
C ASP A 51 4.41 -2.15 -25.75
N GLY A 52 3.52 -2.86 -25.06
CA GLY A 52 3.89 -4.02 -24.24
C GLY A 52 4.35 -3.72 -22.82
N ILE A 53 4.35 -2.43 -22.41
CA ILE A 53 4.69 -2.04 -21.02
C ILE A 53 3.81 -2.77 -20.00
N SER A 54 4.37 -3.19 -18.87
CA SER A 54 3.58 -3.81 -17.81
C SER A 54 2.81 -2.77 -16.96
N THR A 55 1.69 -3.20 -16.38
CA THR A 55 0.95 -2.34 -15.44
C THR A 55 1.75 -1.98 -14.19
N ALA A 56 2.72 -2.80 -13.80
CA ALA A 56 3.64 -2.51 -12.70
C ALA A 56 4.62 -1.38 -13.09
N GLU A 57 5.20 -1.44 -14.30
CA GLU A 57 6.08 -0.37 -14.80
C GLU A 57 5.34 0.95 -14.97
N ILE A 58 4.09 0.93 -15.46
CA ILE A 58 3.24 2.14 -15.52
C ILE A 58 3.08 2.73 -14.11
N GLN A 59 2.82 1.90 -13.09
CA GLN A 59 2.69 2.35 -11.72
C GLN A 59 3.99 3.02 -11.21
N GLU A 60 5.14 2.40 -11.48
CA GLU A 60 6.44 2.97 -11.11
C GLU A 60 6.75 4.29 -11.84
N ILE A 61 6.39 4.38 -13.12
CA ILE A 61 6.53 5.63 -13.88
C ILE A 61 5.67 6.74 -13.27
N LEU A 62 4.41 6.47 -12.91
CA LEU A 62 3.52 7.44 -12.27
C LEU A 62 4.07 7.90 -10.92
N ILE A 63 4.57 6.98 -10.10
CA ILE A 63 5.19 7.30 -8.80
C ILE A 63 6.40 8.21 -9.01
N ARG A 64 7.28 7.85 -9.95
CA ARG A 64 8.48 8.65 -10.27
C ARG A 64 8.09 10.03 -10.81
N SER A 65 7.15 10.09 -11.75
CA SER A 65 6.68 11.35 -12.33
C SER A 65 6.10 12.29 -11.27
N ALA A 66 5.35 11.76 -10.30
CA ALA A 66 4.86 12.57 -9.19
C ALA A 66 6.01 13.01 -8.26
N SER A 67 7.01 12.15 -8.02
CA SER A 67 8.16 12.50 -7.19
C SER A 67 9.07 13.55 -7.84
N ASP A 68 9.20 13.55 -9.17
CA ASP A 68 9.99 14.52 -9.94
C ASP A 68 9.35 15.92 -9.96
N LEU A 69 8.06 16.02 -9.62
CA LEU A 69 7.34 17.29 -9.49
C LEU A 69 7.47 17.91 -8.08
N ILE A 70 8.17 17.27 -7.16
CA ILE A 70 8.39 17.81 -5.82
C ILE A 70 9.41 18.93 -5.88
N ASP A 71 9.01 20.14 -5.55
CA ASP A 71 9.88 21.31 -5.40
C ASP A 71 9.41 22.18 -4.22
N LEU A 72 10.05 23.33 -4.03
CA LEU A 72 9.75 24.25 -2.93
C LEU A 72 8.34 24.87 -3.02
N ASP A 73 7.83 25.05 -4.24
CA ASP A 73 6.52 25.66 -4.50
C ASP A 73 5.41 24.58 -4.54
N HIS A 74 5.77 23.33 -4.82
CA HIS A 74 4.86 22.21 -5.04
C HIS A 74 5.14 21.01 -4.13
N VAL A 75 5.36 21.26 -2.84
CA VAL A 75 5.73 20.24 -1.84
C VAL A 75 4.71 19.11 -1.70
N ASN A 76 3.44 19.36 -2.03
CA ASN A 76 2.37 18.37 -1.86
C ASN A 76 2.43 17.21 -2.86
N TYR A 77 3.23 17.28 -3.92
CA TYR A 77 3.48 16.12 -4.77
C TYR A 77 4.17 14.96 -4.02
N GLN A 78 4.83 15.23 -2.88
CA GLN A 78 5.34 14.16 -2.01
C GLN A 78 4.22 13.24 -1.50
N TYR A 79 3.03 13.77 -1.25
CA TYR A 79 1.86 12.98 -0.83
C TYR A 79 1.21 12.28 -2.03
N VAL A 80 1.20 12.89 -3.21
CA VAL A 80 0.73 12.25 -4.45
C VAL A 80 1.60 11.03 -4.75
N ALA A 81 2.93 11.18 -4.75
CA ALA A 81 3.86 10.07 -4.97
C ALA A 81 3.72 8.96 -3.91
N ALA A 82 3.54 9.35 -2.63
CA ALA A 82 3.28 8.40 -1.54
C ALA A 82 1.98 7.61 -1.76
N ARG A 83 0.89 8.28 -2.11
CA ARG A 83 -0.41 7.62 -2.35
C ARG A 83 -0.37 6.70 -3.56
N LEU A 84 0.29 7.08 -4.64
CA LEU A 84 0.52 6.21 -5.79
C LEU A 84 1.34 4.97 -5.42
N LEU A 85 2.37 5.12 -4.58
CA LEU A 85 3.15 4.00 -4.03
C LEU A 85 2.28 3.11 -3.13
N LEU A 86 1.45 3.71 -2.26
CA LEU A 86 0.51 2.97 -1.41
C LEU A 86 -0.48 2.13 -2.24
N PHE A 87 -1.00 2.69 -3.33
CA PHE A 87 -1.89 1.96 -4.24
C PHE A 87 -1.16 0.78 -4.91
N ALA A 88 0.13 0.93 -5.25
CA ALA A 88 0.95 -0.15 -5.76
C ALA A 88 1.13 -1.27 -4.72
N VAL A 89 1.45 -0.92 -3.47
CA VAL A 89 1.56 -1.85 -2.33
C VAL A 89 0.25 -2.61 -2.13
N ARG A 90 -0.87 -1.90 -2.00
CA ARG A 90 -2.20 -2.52 -1.79
C ARG A 90 -2.60 -3.44 -2.93
N LYS A 91 -2.34 -3.05 -4.18
CA LYS A 91 -2.56 -3.93 -5.35
C LYS A 91 -1.67 -5.17 -5.34
N GLN A 92 -0.44 -5.05 -4.88
CA GLN A 92 0.47 -6.19 -4.80
C GLN A 92 0.03 -7.17 -3.71
N VAL A 93 -0.30 -6.65 -2.52
CA VAL A 93 -0.63 -7.46 -1.34
C VAL A 93 -2.05 -8.02 -1.41
N PHE A 94 -3.03 -7.20 -1.82
CA PHE A 94 -4.45 -7.54 -1.75
C PHE A 94 -5.12 -7.72 -3.13
N GLY A 95 -4.41 -7.44 -4.22
CA GLY A 95 -4.98 -7.46 -5.59
C GLY A 95 -5.85 -6.24 -5.91
N ARG A 96 -6.09 -5.33 -4.97
CA ARG A 96 -6.98 -4.16 -5.06
C ARG A 96 -6.47 -3.00 -4.21
N ILE A 97 -6.92 -1.78 -4.52
CA ILE A 97 -6.52 -0.57 -3.79
C ILE A 97 -7.36 -0.39 -2.52
N HIS A 98 -8.65 -0.64 -2.65
CA HIS A 98 -9.67 -0.54 -1.57
C HIS A 98 -10.13 -1.93 -1.14
N ASP A 99 -11.05 -1.98 -0.18
CA ASP A 99 -11.66 -3.23 0.32
C ASP A 99 -10.63 -4.21 0.88
N HIS A 100 -9.94 -3.80 1.93
CA HIS A 100 -8.94 -4.62 2.60
C HIS A 100 -9.56 -5.91 3.15
N PRO A 101 -8.84 -7.04 3.13
CA PRO A 101 -9.32 -8.28 3.74
C PRO A 101 -9.44 -8.12 5.26
N LEU A 102 -10.17 -9.02 5.90
CA LEU A 102 -10.14 -9.12 7.35
C LEU A 102 -8.73 -9.47 7.81
N LEU A 103 -8.31 -8.91 8.94
CA LEU A 103 -6.97 -9.16 9.51
C LEU A 103 -6.70 -10.65 9.70
N ILE A 104 -7.69 -11.38 10.26
CA ILE A 104 -7.54 -12.81 10.52
C ILE A 104 -7.35 -13.62 9.23
N ASP A 105 -8.06 -13.27 8.16
CA ASP A 105 -7.93 -13.94 6.86
C ASP A 105 -6.57 -13.66 6.23
N HIS A 106 -6.11 -12.42 6.32
CA HIS A 106 -4.79 -12.04 5.87
C HIS A 106 -3.68 -12.78 6.62
N VAL A 107 -3.80 -12.91 7.93
CA VAL A 107 -2.86 -13.65 8.78
C VAL A 107 -2.86 -15.13 8.38
N LYS A 108 -4.03 -15.77 8.25
CA LYS A 108 -4.13 -17.17 7.84
C LYS A 108 -3.47 -17.45 6.49
N VAL A 109 -3.71 -16.59 5.49
CA VAL A 109 -3.08 -16.71 4.16
C VAL A 109 -1.56 -16.60 4.24
N ASN A 110 -1.02 -15.70 5.05
CA ASN A 110 0.42 -15.53 5.18
C ASN A 110 1.09 -16.65 6.01
N ILE A 111 0.36 -17.29 6.93
CA ILE A 111 0.80 -18.50 7.61
C ILE A 111 0.88 -19.67 6.62
N GLU A 112 -0.13 -19.86 5.76
CA GLU A 112 -0.12 -20.88 4.71
C GLU A 112 1.07 -20.70 3.75
N LYS A 113 1.42 -19.45 3.42
CA LYS A 113 2.61 -19.08 2.65
C LYS A 113 3.93 -19.24 3.44
N ARG A 114 3.89 -19.58 4.72
CA ARG A 114 5.04 -19.67 5.63
C ARG A 114 5.78 -18.33 5.81
N VAL A 115 5.06 -17.23 5.71
CA VAL A 115 5.58 -15.87 5.91
C VAL A 115 5.39 -15.42 7.35
N TYR A 116 4.24 -15.78 7.96
CA TYR A 116 3.95 -15.50 9.37
C TYR A 116 4.04 -16.75 10.21
N ASP A 117 4.37 -16.56 11.51
CA ASP A 117 4.34 -17.60 12.52
C ASP A 117 2.89 -17.92 12.90
N ALA A 118 2.56 -19.21 12.95
CA ALA A 118 1.23 -19.66 13.34
C ALA A 118 0.92 -19.40 14.83
N GLU A 119 1.93 -19.21 15.68
CA GLU A 119 1.77 -18.91 17.12
C GLU A 119 0.77 -17.77 17.37
N ILE A 120 0.67 -16.80 16.48
CA ILE A 120 -0.26 -15.67 16.65
C ILE A 120 -1.72 -16.10 16.73
N LEU A 121 -2.11 -17.21 16.07
CA LEU A 121 -3.47 -17.76 16.13
C LEU A 121 -3.75 -18.49 17.47
N ASP A 122 -2.70 -18.95 18.15
CA ASP A 122 -2.81 -19.57 19.48
C ASP A 122 -2.84 -18.48 20.58
N LEU A 123 -2.21 -17.33 20.32
CA LEU A 123 -2.11 -16.21 21.28
C LEU A 123 -3.40 -15.41 21.37
N TYR A 124 -4.15 -15.26 20.27
CA TYR A 124 -5.36 -14.43 20.18
C TYR A 124 -6.56 -15.24 19.70
N THR A 125 -7.70 -15.08 20.39
CA THR A 125 -8.98 -15.68 19.98
C THR A 125 -9.57 -14.97 18.75
N GLU A 126 -10.54 -15.58 18.08
CA GLU A 126 -11.26 -14.95 16.96
C GLU A 126 -11.98 -13.65 17.38
N GLU A 127 -12.50 -13.60 18.61
CA GLU A 127 -13.11 -12.40 19.18
C GLU A 127 -12.08 -11.27 19.34
N GLU A 128 -10.88 -11.61 19.83
CA GLU A 128 -9.79 -10.65 19.93
C GLU A 128 -9.30 -10.19 18.55
N PHE A 129 -9.24 -11.07 17.54
CA PHE A 129 -8.95 -10.66 16.16
C PHE A 129 -10.01 -9.71 15.60
N SER A 130 -11.29 -9.93 15.90
CA SER A 130 -12.36 -8.98 15.53
C SER A 130 -12.17 -7.63 16.19
N LYS A 131 -11.69 -7.61 17.44
CA LYS A 131 -11.37 -6.37 18.15
C LYS A 131 -10.14 -5.69 17.57
N LEU A 132 -9.07 -6.44 17.28
CA LEU A 132 -7.87 -5.94 16.60
C LEU A 132 -8.23 -5.32 15.24
N GLN A 133 -9.08 -5.99 14.45
CA GLN A 133 -9.58 -5.45 13.19
C GLN A 133 -10.23 -4.06 13.37
N SER A 134 -10.99 -3.85 14.46
CA SER A 134 -11.67 -2.59 14.71
C SER A 134 -10.71 -1.42 15.05
N PHE A 135 -9.46 -1.70 15.36
CA PHE A 135 -8.44 -0.68 15.63
C PHE A 135 -7.80 -0.13 14.36
N ILE A 136 -7.87 -0.88 13.26
CA ILE A 136 -7.19 -0.52 12.02
C ILE A 136 -7.87 0.66 11.37
N ASP A 137 -7.08 1.69 11.08
CA ASP A 137 -7.49 2.85 10.31
C ASP A 137 -6.56 3.00 9.09
N HIS A 138 -7.01 2.50 7.94
CA HIS A 138 -6.26 2.55 6.69
C HIS A 138 -6.10 3.96 6.10
N GLU A 139 -6.89 4.94 6.56
CA GLU A 139 -6.75 6.34 6.13
C GLU A 139 -5.47 6.98 6.67
N ARG A 140 -4.94 6.46 7.78
CA ARG A 140 -3.64 6.90 8.33
C ARG A 140 -2.49 6.73 7.34
N ASP A 141 -2.59 5.81 6.39
CA ASP A 141 -1.57 5.65 5.35
C ASP A 141 -1.45 6.88 4.43
N TYR A 142 -2.49 7.73 4.33
CA TYR A 142 -2.48 8.91 3.46
C TYR A 142 -1.67 10.09 4.00
N ILE A 143 -1.19 10.03 5.25
CA ILE A 143 -0.34 11.06 5.84
C ILE A 143 1.15 10.84 5.56
N PHE A 144 1.55 9.69 5.03
CA PHE A 144 2.94 9.43 4.68
C PHE A 144 3.44 10.39 3.61
N THR A 145 4.65 10.91 3.80
CA THR A 145 5.45 11.48 2.71
C THR A 145 6.01 10.35 1.84
N TYR A 146 6.39 10.66 0.60
CA TYR A 146 6.99 9.67 -0.29
C TYR A 146 8.24 9.00 0.30
N ALA A 147 9.15 9.80 0.85
CA ALA A 147 10.36 9.26 1.49
C ALA A 147 10.05 8.37 2.70
N GLY A 148 9.06 8.78 3.53
CA GLY A 148 8.63 8.00 4.68
C GLY A 148 8.02 6.65 4.28
N LEU A 149 7.10 6.65 3.31
CA LEU A 149 6.49 5.41 2.84
C LEU A 149 7.49 4.50 2.11
N ARG A 150 8.41 5.07 1.30
CA ARG A 150 9.51 4.28 0.69
C ARG A 150 10.34 3.58 1.76
N GLN A 151 10.68 4.27 2.84
CA GLN A 151 11.43 3.65 3.94
C GLN A 151 10.64 2.50 4.58
N VAL A 152 9.33 2.67 4.80
CA VAL A 152 8.47 1.61 5.33
C VAL A 152 8.45 0.41 4.38
N VAL A 153 8.20 0.64 3.10
CA VAL A 153 8.13 -0.43 2.08
C VAL A 153 9.47 -1.15 1.93
N ASP A 154 10.56 -0.41 1.82
CA ASP A 154 11.87 -0.98 1.47
C ASP A 154 12.55 -1.68 2.66
N LYS A 155 12.22 -1.29 3.91
CA LYS A 155 12.95 -1.76 5.09
C LYS A 155 12.12 -2.55 6.09
N TYR A 156 10.83 -2.21 6.25
CA TYR A 156 10.04 -2.71 7.38
C TYR A 156 8.95 -3.71 6.97
N LEU A 157 8.25 -3.50 5.84
CA LEU A 157 7.24 -4.46 5.41
C LEU A 157 7.84 -5.84 5.19
N VAL A 158 7.12 -6.87 5.62
CA VAL A 158 7.49 -8.25 5.35
C VAL A 158 7.44 -8.49 3.85
N GLN A 159 8.58 -8.96 3.30
CA GLN A 159 8.75 -9.16 1.87
C GLN A 159 9.75 -10.28 1.57
N ASP A 160 9.59 -10.92 0.42
CA ASP A 160 10.64 -11.74 -0.16
C ASP A 160 11.70 -10.83 -0.78
N ARG A 161 12.90 -10.82 -0.18
CA ARG A 161 14.00 -9.96 -0.63
C ARG A 161 14.57 -10.34 -1.99
N SER A 162 14.32 -11.55 -2.47
CA SER A 162 14.80 -12.02 -3.75
C SER A 162 13.90 -11.60 -4.91
N THR A 163 12.59 -11.53 -4.67
CA THR A 163 11.57 -11.20 -5.67
C THR A 163 11.00 -9.81 -5.52
N GLY A 164 11.10 -9.21 -4.32
CA GLY A 164 10.43 -7.97 -3.96
C GLY A 164 8.92 -8.14 -3.69
N GLU A 165 8.43 -9.39 -3.54
CA GLU A 165 7.03 -9.64 -3.20
C GLU A 165 6.73 -9.16 -1.79
N LEU A 166 5.75 -8.26 -1.66
CA LEU A 166 5.25 -7.74 -0.39
C LEU A 166 4.10 -8.60 0.11
N TYR A 167 4.04 -8.80 1.43
CA TYR A 167 3.04 -9.65 2.08
C TYR A 167 2.10 -8.90 3.01
N GLU A 168 2.34 -7.61 3.27
CA GLU A 168 1.50 -6.81 4.16
C GLU A 168 1.45 -5.33 3.77
N SER A 169 0.46 -4.61 4.31
CA SER A 169 0.36 -3.15 4.22
C SER A 169 0.87 -2.48 5.51
N PRO A 170 1.15 -1.16 5.50
CA PRO A 170 1.66 -0.47 6.69
C PRO A 170 0.77 -0.65 7.93
N GLN A 171 -0.56 -0.48 7.80
CA GLN A 171 -1.45 -0.59 8.95
C GLN A 171 -1.53 -2.00 9.52
N PHE A 172 -1.48 -3.04 8.68
CA PHE A 172 -1.40 -4.42 9.16
C PHE A 172 -0.08 -4.69 9.86
N MET A 173 1.03 -4.20 9.32
CA MET A 173 2.34 -4.30 9.95
C MET A 173 2.34 -3.66 11.35
N TYR A 174 1.92 -2.40 11.48
CA TYR A 174 1.91 -1.70 12.76
C TYR A 174 1.03 -2.40 13.80
N LEU A 175 -0.16 -2.86 13.40
CA LEU A 175 -1.03 -3.57 14.32
C LEU A 175 -0.45 -4.92 14.74
N LEU A 176 0.09 -5.72 13.82
CA LEU A 176 0.68 -7.02 14.12
C LEU A 176 1.93 -6.90 14.98
N ILE A 177 2.78 -5.88 14.78
CA ILE A 177 3.89 -5.56 15.67
C ILE A 177 3.35 -5.29 17.09
N SER A 178 2.35 -4.43 17.19
CA SER A 178 1.74 -4.10 18.48
C SER A 178 1.15 -5.32 19.18
N ALA A 179 0.40 -6.14 18.43
CA ALA A 179 -0.18 -7.38 18.94
C ALA A 179 0.90 -8.37 19.41
N THR A 180 1.98 -8.53 18.67
CA THR A 180 3.08 -9.43 19.03
C THR A 180 3.78 -8.98 20.30
N ILE A 181 4.09 -7.69 20.46
CA ILE A 181 4.77 -7.13 21.64
C ILE A 181 3.95 -7.38 22.91
N PHE A 182 2.63 -7.19 22.86
CA PHE A 182 1.75 -7.31 24.02
C PHE A 182 1.04 -8.67 24.14
N SER A 183 1.39 -9.66 23.33
CA SER A 183 0.76 -10.97 23.30
C SER A 183 0.76 -11.70 24.64
N LYS A 184 1.83 -11.53 25.44
CA LYS A 184 2.01 -12.19 26.75
C LYS A 184 1.49 -11.37 27.94
N TYR A 185 0.87 -10.21 27.69
CA TYR A 185 0.21 -9.44 28.74
C TYR A 185 -1.11 -10.10 29.18
N PRO A 186 -1.64 -9.77 30.38
CA PRO A 186 -2.92 -10.30 30.84
C PRO A 186 -4.03 -10.07 29.81
N LYS A 187 -4.84 -11.10 29.54
CA LYS A 187 -5.87 -11.07 28.50
C LYS A 187 -6.86 -9.91 28.65
N GLU A 188 -7.14 -9.53 29.90
CA GLU A 188 -8.08 -8.47 30.25
C GLU A 188 -7.61 -7.07 29.83
N THR A 189 -6.30 -6.88 29.67
CA THR A 189 -5.71 -5.55 29.42
C THR A 189 -4.86 -5.47 28.17
N ARG A 190 -4.43 -6.61 27.61
CA ARG A 190 -3.48 -6.62 26.49
C ARG A 190 -3.97 -5.85 25.26
N LEU A 191 -5.27 -5.91 24.94
CA LEU A 191 -5.82 -5.21 23.80
C LEU A 191 -5.77 -3.67 23.96
N ASP A 192 -5.90 -3.17 25.19
CA ASP A 192 -5.75 -1.74 25.47
C ASP A 192 -4.31 -1.28 25.23
N TYR A 193 -3.31 -2.10 25.63
CA TYR A 193 -1.91 -1.82 25.32
C TYR A 193 -1.61 -1.90 23.84
N VAL A 194 -2.16 -2.91 23.13
CA VAL A 194 -2.04 -3.04 21.66
C VAL A 194 -2.58 -1.77 20.99
N LYS A 195 -3.79 -1.35 21.34
CA LYS A 195 -4.42 -0.15 20.76
C LYS A 195 -3.58 1.10 21.02
N LYS A 196 -3.17 1.28 22.28
CA LYS A 196 -2.37 2.44 22.67
C LYS A 196 -1.04 2.52 21.94
N TYR A 197 -0.37 1.38 21.76
CA TYR A 197 0.92 1.32 21.05
C TYR A 197 0.73 1.50 19.54
N TYR A 198 -0.28 0.86 18.95
CA TYR A 198 -0.65 1.06 17.55
C TYR A 198 -0.97 2.53 17.23
N ASP A 199 -1.63 3.24 18.14
CA ASP A 199 -1.93 4.67 17.96
C ASP A 199 -0.70 5.57 18.11
N ALA A 200 0.34 5.09 18.76
CA ALA A 200 1.56 5.85 19.05
C ALA A 200 2.64 5.73 17.97
N ILE A 201 2.59 4.65 17.15
CA ILE A 201 3.54 4.41 16.08
C ILE A 201 2.94 4.75 14.74
#